data_58a60448ea1bd3b0eac4d60024d29698
#
_entry.id   58a60448ea1bd3b0eac4d60024d29698
#
_cell.length_a   1.000
_cell.length_b   1.000
_cell.length_c   1.000
_cell.angle_alpha   90.00
_cell.angle_beta   90.00
_cell.angle_gamma   90.00
#
_symmetry.space_group_name_H-M   'P 1'
#
loop_
_entity.id
_entity.type
_entity.pdbx_description
1 polymer ?
#
loop_
_entity_poly.entity_id
_entity_poly.type
_entity_poly.pdbx_seq_one_letter_code
_entity_poly.pdbx_strand_id
1 'polypeptide(L)'
;MRLAPLLLALVALPVFAQQSTTTIPQSALDRVPALRERALSDRTGWNVVESLTTEVGPRLAGSEADARAVEWAKAKFKALGYDKVWTEPVTFPKWVRRGEQAEVLGAHAQPLVVSALGNSPGGTVEGEVVRFPALASLQAAPDGSLAGKIAFVDYRMQRYRDGHDYGIAGGGGIRGKGPSAARRKGAIGFLMRSAGTDMSRAPHTGMTGFEDGLKPIPSAALSTIDAAQLARLVALDPHTRVRLALDCGVEGDYTSQNVIGEITGRGPRKDEVVLMGGHLDSWDPGTGAIDDAAGVGISMAAGALLKPLHPQRTIRVVAFANEERGLFGGKAYAAAHANEVAKHQLVSESDFGAGRIYSFNTNAPDSAKPAVAQIADALKPLGIEVIDGEGGPESDVGPIARLGATWASLSHDGTR
;
A
#
# COMPACT_ATOMS: atom_id res chain seq x y z
N MET A 1 -40.04 20.73 74.69
CA MET A 1 -40.37 20.18 73.38
C MET A 1 -39.23 20.55 72.44
N ARG A 2 -38.39 19.59 72.04
CA ARG A 2 -37.30 19.80 71.10
C ARG A 2 -37.67 19.02 69.85
N LEU A 3 -37.89 19.73 68.70
CA LEU A 3 -38.13 19.16 67.37
C LEU A 3 -36.77 18.77 66.77
N ALA A 4 -36.59 17.51 66.41
CA ALA A 4 -35.46 17.02 65.60
C ALA A 4 -35.79 17.15 64.09
N PRO A 5 -34.87 17.61 63.24
CA PRO A 5 -35.09 17.58 61.81
C PRO A 5 -34.75 16.22 61.23
N LEU A 6 -35.69 15.67 60.42
CA LEU A 6 -35.52 14.46 59.65
C LEU A 6 -34.71 14.82 58.38
N LEU A 7 -33.47 14.36 58.26
CA LEU A 7 -32.68 14.45 57.01
C LEU A 7 -33.13 13.33 56.05
N LEU A 8 -33.77 13.68 54.96
CA LEU A 8 -34.02 12.79 53.83
C LEU A 8 -32.73 12.70 53.00
N ALA A 9 -32.02 11.56 53.05
CA ALA A 9 -30.92 11.27 52.14
C ALA A 9 -31.48 10.77 50.80
N LEU A 10 -31.37 11.64 49.75
CA LEU A 10 -31.59 11.19 48.38
C LEU A 10 -30.41 10.33 47.91
N VAL A 11 -30.64 9.04 47.77
CA VAL A 11 -29.70 8.11 47.15
C VAL A 11 -29.86 8.29 45.61
N ALA A 12 -28.92 8.99 44.99
CA ALA A 12 -28.80 9.04 43.52
C ALA A 12 -28.28 7.69 43.03
N LEU A 13 -29.13 6.88 42.46
CA LEU A 13 -28.71 5.69 41.74
C LEU A 13 -27.99 6.13 40.44
N PRO A 14 -26.81 5.54 40.13
CA PRO A 14 -26.16 5.83 38.86
C PRO A 14 -27.03 5.31 37.72
N VAL A 15 -27.52 6.20 36.90
CA VAL A 15 -28.12 5.87 35.62
C VAL A 15 -26.99 5.44 34.71
N PHE A 16 -26.76 4.13 34.57
CA PHE A 16 -25.92 3.59 33.50
C PHE A 16 -26.63 3.92 32.19
N ALA A 17 -26.15 4.91 31.46
CA ALA A 17 -26.55 5.15 30.09
C ALA A 17 -26.21 3.88 29.30
N GLN A 18 -27.23 3.12 28.94
CA GLN A 18 -27.10 1.95 28.08
C GLN A 18 -26.56 2.46 26.74
N GLN A 19 -25.30 2.18 26.42
CA GLN A 19 -24.73 2.52 25.12
C GLN A 19 -25.58 1.83 24.05
N SER A 20 -26.19 2.64 23.17
CA SER A 20 -27.00 2.12 22.07
C SER A 20 -26.10 1.30 21.15
N THR A 21 -26.41 0.01 21.02
CA THR A 21 -25.69 -0.87 20.09
C THR A 21 -26.13 -0.64 18.67
N THR A 22 -25.16 -0.64 17.75
CA THR A 22 -25.44 -0.50 16.30
C THR A 22 -25.69 -1.89 15.70
N THR A 23 -26.79 -2.01 14.95
CA THR A 23 -27.11 -3.20 14.17
C THR A 23 -27.43 -2.82 12.73
N ILE A 24 -27.19 -3.75 11.81
CA ILE A 24 -27.61 -3.60 10.41
C ILE A 24 -29.07 -4.00 10.30
N PRO A 25 -29.94 -3.15 9.72
CA PRO A 25 -31.35 -3.49 9.54
C PRO A 25 -31.52 -4.76 8.71
N GLN A 26 -32.50 -5.62 9.09
CA GLN A 26 -32.75 -6.87 8.38
C GLN A 26 -33.00 -6.66 6.88
N SER A 27 -33.73 -5.60 6.51
CA SER A 27 -33.97 -5.25 5.10
C SER A 27 -32.70 -4.93 4.29
N ALA A 28 -31.60 -4.57 4.94
CA ALA A 28 -30.30 -4.45 4.28
C ALA A 28 -29.61 -5.81 4.16
N LEU A 29 -29.65 -6.62 5.22
CA LEU A 29 -29.09 -7.97 5.21
C LEU A 29 -29.74 -8.87 4.17
N ASP A 30 -31.06 -8.77 3.98
CA ASP A 30 -31.81 -9.53 2.97
C ASP A 30 -31.35 -9.28 1.52
N ARG A 31 -30.67 -8.15 1.27
CA ARG A 31 -30.14 -7.81 -0.06
C ARG A 31 -28.74 -8.38 -0.31
N VAL A 32 -28.02 -8.75 0.74
CA VAL A 32 -26.61 -9.17 0.65
C VAL A 32 -26.43 -10.40 -0.25
N PRO A 33 -27.22 -11.47 -0.17
CA PRO A 33 -27.04 -12.62 -1.05
C PRO A 33 -27.11 -12.26 -2.54
N ALA A 34 -28.13 -11.50 -2.94
CA ALA A 34 -28.27 -11.07 -4.33
C ALA A 34 -27.15 -10.13 -4.79
N LEU A 35 -26.69 -9.23 -3.92
CA LEU A 35 -25.54 -8.35 -4.20
C LEU A 35 -24.26 -9.17 -4.37
N ARG A 36 -24.03 -10.16 -3.52
CA ARG A 36 -22.87 -11.06 -3.60
C ARG A 36 -22.85 -11.85 -4.92
N GLU A 37 -23.98 -12.49 -5.29
CA GLU A 37 -24.08 -13.23 -6.56
C GLU A 37 -23.81 -12.32 -7.76
N ARG A 38 -24.35 -11.11 -7.73
CA ARG A 38 -24.08 -10.11 -8.76
C ARG A 38 -22.60 -9.71 -8.78
N ALA A 39 -21.96 -9.47 -7.64
CA ALA A 39 -20.57 -9.12 -7.56
C ALA A 39 -19.65 -10.23 -8.09
N LEU A 40 -19.96 -11.49 -7.78
CA LEU A 40 -19.18 -12.65 -8.25
C LEU A 40 -19.29 -12.89 -9.77
N SER A 41 -20.36 -12.42 -10.41
CA SER A 41 -20.54 -12.51 -11.87
C SER A 41 -20.14 -11.24 -12.63
N ASP A 42 -19.90 -10.13 -11.93
CA ASP A 42 -19.56 -8.84 -12.53
C ASP A 42 -18.11 -8.82 -13.01
N ARG A 43 -17.88 -8.23 -14.18
CA ARG A 43 -16.55 -8.07 -14.77
C ARG A 43 -16.03 -6.64 -14.75
N THR A 44 -16.76 -5.72 -14.11
CA THR A 44 -16.39 -4.30 -14.12
C THR A 44 -14.99 -4.08 -13.54
N GLY A 45 -14.68 -4.70 -12.41
CA GLY A 45 -13.34 -4.62 -11.80
C GLY A 45 -12.25 -5.10 -12.75
N TRP A 46 -12.44 -6.29 -13.36
CA TRP A 46 -11.51 -6.82 -14.34
C TRP A 46 -11.33 -5.88 -15.55
N ASN A 47 -12.43 -5.37 -16.11
CA ASN A 47 -12.39 -4.46 -17.25
C ASN A 47 -11.68 -3.13 -16.91
N VAL A 48 -11.76 -2.67 -15.67
CA VAL A 48 -11.02 -1.50 -15.18
C VAL A 48 -9.52 -1.80 -15.16
N VAL A 49 -9.12 -2.94 -14.58
CA VAL A 49 -7.71 -3.38 -14.55
C VAL A 49 -7.16 -3.52 -15.96
N GLU A 50 -7.84 -4.25 -16.84
CA GLU A 50 -7.43 -4.45 -18.23
C GLU A 50 -7.26 -3.12 -18.97
N SER A 51 -8.21 -2.20 -18.82
CA SER A 51 -8.16 -0.87 -19.41
C SER A 51 -6.99 -0.03 -18.87
N LEU A 52 -6.80 0.04 -17.55
CA LEU A 52 -5.72 0.84 -16.97
C LEU A 52 -4.34 0.32 -17.37
N THR A 53 -4.15 -0.99 -17.34
CA THR A 53 -2.86 -1.61 -17.65
C THR A 53 -2.55 -1.64 -19.14
N THR A 54 -3.56 -1.58 -20.02
CA THR A 54 -3.39 -1.60 -21.48
C THR A 54 -3.34 -0.21 -22.07
N GLU A 55 -4.23 0.70 -21.66
CA GLU A 55 -4.36 2.04 -22.24
C GLU A 55 -3.35 3.03 -21.65
N VAL A 56 -2.97 2.85 -20.38
CA VAL A 56 -2.00 3.70 -19.68
C VAL A 56 -0.67 2.97 -19.48
N GLY A 57 -0.71 1.75 -18.96
CA GLY A 57 0.47 0.92 -18.69
C GLY A 57 1.23 1.32 -17.42
N PRO A 58 2.58 1.17 -17.42
CA PRO A 58 3.44 1.64 -16.33
C PRO A 58 3.24 3.14 -16.09
N ARG A 59 2.97 3.53 -14.84
CA ARG A 59 2.51 4.88 -14.51
C ARG A 59 3.18 5.45 -13.26
N LEU A 60 4.53 5.50 -13.31
CA LEU A 60 5.32 6.05 -12.21
C LEU A 60 4.86 7.49 -11.90
N ALA A 61 4.63 7.77 -10.62
CA ALA A 61 4.18 9.08 -10.16
C ALA A 61 5.10 10.21 -10.64
N GLY A 62 4.50 11.24 -11.25
CA GLY A 62 5.20 12.37 -11.87
C GLY A 62 5.66 12.16 -13.32
N SER A 63 5.35 11.01 -13.91
CA SER A 63 5.59 10.76 -15.34
C SER A 63 4.46 11.28 -16.23
N GLU A 64 4.66 11.25 -17.56
CA GLU A 64 3.58 11.50 -18.51
C GLU A 64 2.45 10.45 -18.40
N ALA A 65 2.80 9.23 -18.02
CA ALA A 65 1.82 8.17 -17.79
C ALA A 65 0.95 8.43 -16.56
N ASP A 66 1.50 9.02 -15.50
CA ASP A 66 0.72 9.50 -14.35
C ASP A 66 -0.33 10.53 -14.79
N ALA A 67 0.05 11.52 -15.59
CA ALA A 67 -0.90 12.50 -16.15
C ALA A 67 -2.00 11.83 -16.99
N ARG A 68 -1.64 10.83 -17.82
CA ARG A 68 -2.64 10.05 -18.60
C ARG A 68 -3.55 9.24 -17.68
N ALA A 69 -3.02 8.65 -16.59
CA ALA A 69 -3.80 7.89 -15.63
C ALA A 69 -4.86 8.77 -14.93
N VAL A 70 -4.52 10.01 -14.58
CA VAL A 70 -5.48 10.98 -14.02
C VAL A 70 -6.64 11.22 -14.97
N GLU A 71 -6.38 11.51 -16.26
CA GLU A 71 -7.44 11.73 -17.24
C GLU A 71 -8.24 10.45 -17.53
N TRP A 72 -7.58 9.30 -17.59
CA TRP A 72 -8.23 8.00 -17.70
C TRP A 72 -9.19 7.75 -16.53
N ALA A 73 -8.75 7.96 -15.27
CA ALA A 73 -9.57 7.74 -14.09
C ALA A 73 -10.81 8.63 -14.07
N LYS A 74 -10.67 9.93 -14.42
CA LYS A 74 -11.80 10.86 -14.59
C LYS A 74 -12.82 10.35 -15.60
N ALA A 75 -12.35 9.88 -16.75
CA ALA A 75 -13.19 9.33 -17.79
C ALA A 75 -13.87 8.02 -17.35
N LYS A 76 -13.14 7.15 -16.65
CA LYS A 76 -13.63 5.85 -16.16
C LYS A 76 -14.73 6.04 -15.12
N PHE A 77 -14.56 6.91 -14.12
CA PHE A 77 -15.62 7.22 -13.16
C PHE A 77 -16.89 7.72 -13.84
N LYS A 78 -16.76 8.62 -14.83
CA LYS A 78 -17.92 9.11 -15.60
C LYS A 78 -18.60 7.98 -16.38
N ALA A 79 -17.83 7.12 -17.04
CA ALA A 79 -18.36 5.98 -17.81
C ALA A 79 -19.06 4.96 -16.92
N LEU A 80 -18.59 4.75 -15.69
CA LEU A 80 -19.22 3.91 -14.69
C LEU A 80 -20.45 4.57 -14.03
N GLY A 81 -20.75 5.81 -14.41
CA GLY A 81 -21.97 6.51 -14.01
C GLY A 81 -21.90 7.12 -12.61
N TYR A 82 -20.73 7.44 -12.08
CA TYR A 82 -20.60 8.19 -10.82
C TYR A 82 -21.29 9.55 -10.93
N ASP A 83 -21.93 9.99 -9.86
CA ASP A 83 -22.76 11.22 -9.85
C ASP A 83 -21.90 12.49 -9.86
N LYS A 84 -20.73 12.44 -9.22
CA LYS A 84 -19.74 13.51 -9.21
C LYS A 84 -18.35 12.94 -9.45
N VAL A 85 -17.54 13.69 -10.19
CA VAL A 85 -16.14 13.38 -10.42
C VAL A 85 -15.34 14.66 -10.36
N TRP A 86 -14.30 14.69 -9.51
CA TRP A 86 -13.39 15.83 -9.38
C TRP A 86 -11.98 15.37 -9.04
N THR A 87 -11.05 16.31 -8.98
CA THR A 87 -9.66 16.03 -8.61
C THR A 87 -9.21 16.96 -7.47
N GLU A 88 -8.25 16.46 -6.69
CA GLU A 88 -7.58 17.23 -5.64
C GLU A 88 -6.06 17.18 -5.84
N PRO A 89 -5.35 18.32 -5.81
CA PRO A 89 -3.93 18.36 -6.14
C PRO A 89 -3.08 17.67 -5.08
N VAL A 90 -2.04 16.95 -5.56
CA VAL A 90 -1.05 16.26 -4.73
C VAL A 90 0.34 16.62 -5.22
N THR A 91 1.10 17.38 -4.41
CA THR A 91 2.45 17.81 -4.77
C THR A 91 3.49 17.00 -4.01
N PHE A 92 4.52 16.55 -4.74
CA PHE A 92 5.58 15.70 -4.22
C PHE A 92 6.89 15.91 -4.99
N PRO A 93 8.06 15.54 -4.38
CA PRO A 93 9.34 15.51 -5.10
C PRO A 93 9.30 14.48 -6.23
N LYS A 94 9.53 14.89 -7.47
CA LYS A 94 9.56 14.02 -8.64
C LYS A 94 10.84 13.23 -8.69
N TRP A 95 10.78 11.92 -8.51
CA TRP A 95 11.88 11.01 -8.77
C TRP A 95 11.72 10.37 -10.14
N VAL A 96 12.81 10.27 -10.87
CA VAL A 96 12.83 9.70 -12.22
C VAL A 96 13.82 8.55 -12.31
N ARG A 97 13.54 7.60 -13.20
CA ARG A 97 14.43 6.52 -13.60
C ARG A 97 14.55 6.54 -15.11
N ARG A 98 15.81 6.57 -15.62
CA ARG A 98 16.08 6.59 -17.05
C ARG A 98 16.82 5.35 -17.53
N GLY A 99 17.63 4.76 -16.65
CA GLY A 99 18.37 3.55 -16.97
C GLY A 99 19.16 3.00 -15.80
N GLU A 100 19.40 1.71 -15.87
CA GLU A 100 20.18 0.98 -14.87
C GLU A 100 21.00 -0.12 -15.50
N GLN A 101 22.21 -0.29 -15.04
CA GLN A 101 23.11 -1.34 -15.46
C GLN A 101 23.88 -1.88 -14.27
N ALA A 102 24.07 -3.19 -14.24
CA ALA A 102 24.98 -3.82 -13.31
C ALA A 102 25.72 -4.96 -14.02
N GLU A 103 26.98 -5.12 -13.68
CA GLU A 103 27.80 -6.20 -14.22
C GLU A 103 28.83 -6.67 -13.20
N VAL A 104 29.11 -7.97 -13.22
CA VAL A 104 30.28 -8.55 -12.55
C VAL A 104 31.51 -8.25 -13.39
N LEU A 105 32.60 -7.82 -12.75
CA LEU A 105 33.86 -7.47 -13.41
C LEU A 105 34.89 -8.62 -13.27
N GLY A 106 35.88 -8.62 -14.16
CA GLY A 106 37.04 -9.54 -14.09
C GLY A 106 36.81 -10.87 -14.79
N ALA A 107 37.37 -11.95 -14.26
CA ALA A 107 37.42 -13.28 -14.92
C ALA A 107 36.04 -13.89 -15.16
N HIS A 108 35.05 -13.52 -14.35
CA HIS A 108 33.67 -14.03 -14.44
C HIS A 108 32.69 -12.93 -14.89
N ALA A 109 33.16 -12.00 -15.73
CA ALA A 109 32.37 -10.86 -16.20
C ALA A 109 31.08 -11.30 -16.87
N GLN A 110 29.96 -10.74 -16.38
CA GLN A 110 28.62 -11.00 -16.91
C GLN A 110 27.61 -9.93 -16.44
N PRO A 111 26.58 -9.63 -17.25
CA PRO A 111 25.57 -8.68 -16.86
C PRO A 111 24.68 -9.24 -15.72
N LEU A 112 24.17 -8.33 -14.91
CA LEU A 112 23.18 -8.57 -13.87
C LEU A 112 21.96 -7.70 -14.14
N VAL A 113 20.75 -8.26 -14.04
CA VAL A 113 19.52 -7.50 -14.18
C VAL A 113 19.15 -6.88 -12.84
N VAL A 114 19.09 -5.55 -12.84
CA VAL A 114 18.78 -4.74 -11.65
C VAL A 114 17.63 -3.80 -11.92
N SER A 115 17.00 -3.31 -10.85
CA SER A 115 16.13 -2.15 -10.87
C SER A 115 16.51 -1.22 -9.73
N ALA A 116 16.70 0.07 -10.05
CA ALA A 116 17.01 1.09 -9.05
C ALA A 116 15.86 1.16 -8.02
N LEU A 117 16.20 1.22 -6.74
CA LEU A 117 15.21 1.46 -5.70
C LEU A 117 14.70 2.90 -5.78
N GLY A 118 13.40 3.10 -5.62
CA GLY A 118 12.79 4.41 -5.57
C GLY A 118 13.46 5.30 -4.53
N ASN A 119 13.69 6.57 -4.84
CA ASN A 119 14.49 7.53 -4.09
C ASN A 119 16.00 7.25 -4.05
N SER A 120 16.50 6.22 -4.72
CA SER A 120 17.95 6.06 -4.91
C SER A 120 18.53 7.26 -5.65
N PRO A 121 19.71 7.76 -5.26
CA PRO A 121 20.46 8.69 -6.10
C PRO A 121 21.02 7.94 -7.31
N GLY A 122 21.22 8.68 -8.39
CA GLY A 122 22.02 8.22 -9.53
C GLY A 122 23.49 8.14 -9.20
N GLY A 123 24.26 7.53 -10.10
CA GLY A 123 25.70 7.43 -10.02
C GLY A 123 26.24 6.10 -10.47
N THR A 124 27.57 6.06 -10.70
CA THR A 124 28.29 4.83 -11.01
C THR A 124 29.27 4.51 -9.89
N VAL A 125 29.21 3.28 -9.40
CA VAL A 125 30.13 2.77 -8.38
C VAL A 125 30.71 1.42 -8.80
N GLU A 126 31.97 1.18 -8.43
CA GLU A 126 32.62 -0.11 -8.61
C GLU A 126 33.27 -0.54 -7.30
N GLY A 127 33.05 -1.75 -6.88
CA GLY A 127 33.64 -2.26 -5.64
C GLY A 127 33.51 -3.77 -5.46
N GLU A 128 34.27 -4.30 -4.52
CA GLU A 128 34.08 -5.66 -4.03
C GLU A 128 32.70 -5.80 -3.41
N VAL A 129 32.06 -6.94 -3.63
CA VAL A 129 30.73 -7.23 -3.06
C VAL A 129 30.87 -8.00 -1.76
N VAL A 130 30.28 -7.48 -0.70
CA VAL A 130 30.16 -8.18 0.59
C VAL A 130 28.72 -8.64 0.76
N ARG A 131 28.54 -9.96 0.82
CA ARG A 131 27.22 -10.60 0.93
C ARG A 131 26.80 -10.77 2.38
N PHE A 132 25.54 -10.42 2.67
CA PHE A 132 24.86 -10.60 3.95
C PHE A 132 23.59 -11.44 3.78
N PRO A 133 23.33 -12.45 4.61
CA PRO A 133 22.14 -13.29 4.50
C PRO A 133 20.84 -12.58 4.95
N ALA A 134 20.95 -11.50 5.73
CA ALA A 134 19.82 -10.74 6.26
C ALA A 134 20.24 -9.32 6.61
N LEU A 135 19.26 -8.42 6.78
CA LEU A 135 19.48 -7.04 7.22
C LEU A 135 20.20 -6.98 8.58
N ALA A 136 19.83 -7.84 9.52
CA ALA A 136 20.44 -7.88 10.85
C ALA A 136 21.94 -8.16 10.81
N SER A 137 22.40 -9.03 9.91
CA SER A 137 23.84 -9.31 9.74
C SER A 137 24.60 -8.13 9.13
N LEU A 138 23.99 -7.36 8.21
CA LEU A 138 24.55 -6.11 7.72
C LEU A 138 24.66 -5.06 8.85
N GLN A 139 23.60 -4.93 9.65
CA GLN A 139 23.58 -3.99 10.77
C GLN A 139 24.62 -4.32 11.84
N ALA A 140 24.89 -5.59 12.08
CA ALA A 140 25.89 -6.07 13.03
C ALA A 140 27.35 -5.98 12.51
N ALA A 141 27.57 -5.69 11.23
CA ALA A 141 28.92 -5.55 10.68
C ALA A 141 29.67 -4.43 11.37
N PRO A 142 31.02 -4.53 11.53
CA PRO A 142 31.82 -3.47 12.12
C PRO A 142 31.74 -2.16 11.32
N ASP A 143 31.78 -1.03 12.01
CA ASP A 143 31.82 0.27 11.35
C ASP A 143 33.09 0.41 10.49
N GLY A 144 32.91 0.96 9.27
CA GLY A 144 34.00 1.11 8.29
C GLY A 144 34.39 -0.17 7.54
N SER A 145 33.85 -1.35 7.90
CA SER A 145 34.20 -2.62 7.27
C SER A 145 33.81 -2.71 5.77
N LEU A 146 32.89 -1.85 5.32
CA LEU A 146 32.45 -1.75 3.93
C LEU A 146 33.02 -0.55 3.18
N ALA A 147 34.11 0.07 3.70
CA ALA A 147 34.75 1.21 3.03
C ALA A 147 35.15 0.84 1.59
N GLY A 148 34.59 1.56 0.58
CA GLY A 148 34.81 1.31 -0.83
C GLY A 148 34.20 0.06 -1.42
N LYS A 149 33.30 -0.61 -0.69
CA LYS A 149 32.63 -1.86 -1.09
C LYS A 149 31.16 -1.67 -1.36
N ILE A 150 30.56 -2.65 -2.02
CA ILE A 150 29.12 -2.75 -2.28
C ILE A 150 28.53 -3.78 -1.31
N ALA A 151 27.55 -3.37 -0.51
CA ALA A 151 26.80 -4.30 0.34
C ALA A 151 25.74 -5.04 -0.48
N PHE A 152 25.68 -6.35 -0.37
CA PHE A 152 24.64 -7.19 -0.99
C PHE A 152 23.88 -7.99 0.07
N VAL A 153 22.60 -7.67 0.26
CA VAL A 153 21.71 -8.43 1.14
C VAL A 153 20.96 -9.48 0.31
N ASP A 154 21.33 -10.73 0.52
CA ASP A 154 20.79 -11.89 -0.21
C ASP A 154 19.76 -12.65 0.65
N TYR A 155 18.72 -11.95 1.06
CA TYR A 155 17.63 -12.53 1.84
C TYR A 155 16.62 -13.23 0.92
N ARG A 156 16.23 -14.47 1.27
CA ARG A 156 15.25 -15.27 0.54
C ARG A 156 13.94 -15.30 1.31
N MET A 157 12.97 -14.56 0.80
CA MET A 157 11.62 -14.53 1.37
C MET A 157 10.96 -15.91 1.34
N GLN A 158 10.16 -16.19 2.35
CA GLN A 158 9.30 -17.36 2.47
C GLN A 158 7.85 -16.99 2.20
N ARG A 159 7.04 -17.96 1.78
CA ARG A 159 5.62 -17.77 1.52
C ARG A 159 4.82 -17.95 2.80
N TYR A 160 4.15 -16.90 3.23
CA TYR A 160 3.20 -16.92 4.34
C TYR A 160 1.86 -16.33 3.89
N ARG A 161 0.76 -16.84 4.44
CA ARG A 161 -0.58 -16.42 4.04
C ARG A 161 -0.82 -14.93 4.31
N ASP A 162 -0.35 -14.44 5.43
CA ASP A 162 -0.42 -13.04 5.84
C ASP A 162 0.69 -12.17 5.23
N GLY A 163 1.57 -12.72 4.42
CA GLY A 163 2.63 -11.97 3.75
C GLY A 163 3.70 -11.38 4.68
N HIS A 164 3.73 -11.73 5.97
CA HIS A 164 4.59 -11.07 6.98
C HIS A 164 6.08 -11.07 6.64
N ASP A 165 6.56 -11.99 5.80
CA ASP A 165 7.98 -12.04 5.40
C ASP A 165 8.36 -10.89 4.42
N TYR A 166 7.39 -10.17 3.92
CA TYR A 166 7.61 -8.90 3.21
C TYR A 166 7.87 -7.74 4.18
N GLY A 167 7.39 -7.80 5.41
CA GLY A 167 7.38 -6.73 6.40
C GLY A 167 8.75 -6.21 6.86
N ILE A 168 8.81 -5.72 8.10
CA ILE A 168 9.93 -4.93 8.65
C ILE A 168 11.29 -5.67 8.67
N ALA A 169 11.29 -6.98 8.87
CA ALA A 169 12.50 -7.80 8.89
C ALA A 169 12.79 -8.47 7.54
N GLY A 170 11.82 -8.53 6.66
CA GLY A 170 11.88 -9.18 5.36
C GLY A 170 12.17 -8.25 4.20
N GLY A 171 11.60 -8.56 3.03
CA GLY A 171 11.91 -7.88 1.77
C GLY A 171 11.70 -6.37 1.79
N GLY A 172 10.56 -5.90 2.29
CA GLY A 172 10.24 -4.48 2.40
C GLY A 172 11.17 -3.73 3.37
N GLY A 173 11.44 -4.34 4.54
CA GLY A 173 12.34 -3.77 5.54
C GLY A 173 13.79 -3.68 5.06
N ILE A 174 14.27 -4.67 4.31
CA ILE A 174 15.60 -4.64 3.69
C ILE A 174 15.68 -3.50 2.67
N ARG A 175 14.66 -3.36 1.83
CA ARG A 175 14.55 -2.28 0.85
C ARG A 175 14.58 -0.91 1.51
N GLY A 176 13.77 -0.71 2.55
CA GLY A 176 13.64 0.58 3.21
C GLY A 176 14.86 1.00 4.05
N LYS A 177 15.52 0.05 4.72
CA LYS A 177 16.57 0.33 5.72
C LYS A 177 17.97 -0.10 5.30
N GLY A 178 18.08 -1.02 4.34
CA GLY A 178 19.35 -1.59 3.91
C GLY A 178 20.35 -0.57 3.40
N PRO A 179 19.98 0.38 2.52
CA PRO A 179 20.87 1.41 2.03
C PRO A 179 21.49 2.28 3.13
N SER A 180 20.70 2.70 4.11
CA SER A 180 21.20 3.45 5.27
C SER A 180 22.14 2.61 6.13
N ALA A 181 21.78 1.35 6.41
CA ALA A 181 22.64 0.44 7.16
C ALA A 181 23.97 0.19 6.45
N ALA A 182 23.96 -0.03 5.14
CA ALA A 182 25.17 -0.18 4.32
C ALA A 182 26.03 1.07 4.36
N ARG A 183 25.42 2.24 4.20
CA ARG A 183 26.14 3.52 4.22
C ARG A 183 26.82 3.79 5.57
N ARG A 184 26.18 3.48 6.69
CA ARG A 184 26.78 3.57 8.02
C ARG A 184 28.06 2.74 8.16
N LYS A 185 28.10 1.59 7.48
CA LYS A 185 29.28 0.71 7.47
C LYS A 185 30.35 1.12 6.45
N GLY A 186 30.13 2.24 5.72
CA GLY A 186 31.10 2.78 4.76
C GLY A 186 30.87 2.35 3.31
N ALA A 187 29.81 1.60 3.00
CA ALA A 187 29.52 1.15 1.65
C ALA A 187 29.33 2.32 0.67
N ILE A 188 29.74 2.10 -0.58
CA ILE A 188 29.58 3.04 -1.70
C ILE A 188 28.36 2.72 -2.56
N GLY A 189 27.80 1.53 -2.44
CA GLY A 189 26.60 1.07 -3.14
C GLY A 189 25.89 -0.04 -2.35
N PHE A 190 24.62 -0.24 -2.68
CA PHE A 190 23.77 -1.25 -2.06
C PHE A 190 23.03 -2.07 -3.10
N LEU A 191 23.10 -3.37 -2.96
CA LEU A 191 22.33 -4.34 -3.72
C LEU A 191 21.49 -5.21 -2.77
N MET A 192 20.29 -5.56 -3.19
CA MET A 192 19.48 -6.57 -2.50
C MET A 192 18.95 -7.60 -3.50
N ARG A 193 18.70 -8.81 -3.03
CA ARG A 193 17.79 -9.70 -3.76
C ARG A 193 16.43 -9.04 -3.80
N SER A 194 15.77 -9.00 -4.96
CA SER A 194 14.39 -8.53 -5.08
C SER A 194 13.50 -9.16 -4.01
N ALA A 195 12.65 -8.36 -3.39
CA ALA A 195 11.55 -8.87 -2.61
C ALA A 195 10.66 -9.75 -3.51
N GLY A 196 10.17 -10.85 -2.95
CA GLY A 196 9.36 -11.80 -3.69
C GLY A 196 9.84 -13.25 -3.48
N THR A 197 8.97 -14.20 -3.83
CA THR A 197 9.18 -15.64 -3.63
C THR A 197 9.25 -16.41 -4.93
N ASP A 198 9.15 -15.73 -6.06
CA ASP A 198 9.27 -16.28 -7.40
C ASP A 198 10.73 -16.34 -7.90
N MET A 199 10.93 -17.02 -9.01
CA MET A 199 12.19 -17.08 -9.73
C MET A 199 12.02 -16.33 -11.05
N SER A 200 12.34 -15.05 -11.06
CA SER A 200 12.12 -14.15 -12.19
C SER A 200 13.36 -13.32 -12.51
N ARG A 201 13.51 -12.92 -13.77
CA ARG A 201 14.48 -11.90 -14.20
C ARG A 201 13.89 -10.48 -14.19
N ALA A 202 12.63 -10.32 -13.84
CA ALA A 202 12.06 -9.01 -13.55
C ALA A 202 12.37 -8.64 -12.10
N PRO A 203 13.23 -7.66 -11.82
CA PRO A 203 13.49 -7.23 -10.46
C PRO A 203 12.27 -6.54 -9.86
N HIS A 204 11.91 -6.89 -8.63
CA HIS A 204 10.94 -6.13 -7.86
C HIS A 204 11.61 -4.91 -7.24
N THR A 205 11.09 -3.73 -7.53
CA THR A 205 11.57 -2.46 -6.95
C THR A 205 10.65 -2.00 -5.81
N GLY A 206 10.78 -0.76 -5.42
CA GLY A 206 9.96 -0.07 -4.42
C GLY A 206 10.80 1.01 -3.72
N MET A 207 10.17 1.81 -2.89
CA MET A 207 10.79 2.94 -2.24
C MET A 207 11.86 2.52 -1.22
N THR A 208 13.01 3.23 -1.25
CA THR A 208 13.97 3.24 -0.13
C THR A 208 14.01 4.61 0.55
N GLY A 209 14.43 4.62 1.81
CA GLY A 209 14.67 5.82 2.58
C GLY A 209 16.16 5.93 2.97
N PHE A 210 16.61 7.16 3.17
CA PHE A 210 17.90 7.43 3.78
C PHE A 210 17.70 8.20 5.07
N GLU A 211 18.43 7.81 6.09
CA GLU A 211 18.39 8.49 7.38
C GLU A 211 19.03 9.88 7.29
N ASP A 212 18.47 10.81 8.05
CA ASP A 212 18.97 12.19 8.09
C ASP A 212 20.47 12.26 8.41
N GLY A 213 21.17 13.09 7.67
CA GLY A 213 22.63 13.27 7.81
C GLY A 213 23.48 12.23 7.09
N LEU A 214 22.91 11.15 6.55
CA LEU A 214 23.64 10.20 5.71
C LEU A 214 23.63 10.66 4.25
N LYS A 215 24.81 10.67 3.62
CA LYS A 215 24.89 10.88 2.17
C LYS A 215 24.32 9.64 1.46
N PRO A 216 23.25 9.76 0.68
CA PRO A 216 22.68 8.64 -0.07
C PRO A 216 23.67 7.96 -1.01
N ILE A 217 23.49 6.66 -1.24
CA ILE A 217 24.32 5.83 -2.13
C ILE A 217 23.45 5.14 -3.20
N PRO A 218 23.98 4.89 -4.42
CA PRO A 218 23.30 4.10 -5.44
C PRO A 218 22.81 2.77 -4.88
N SER A 219 21.51 2.49 -5.03
CA SER A 219 20.85 1.36 -4.41
C SER A 219 19.89 0.69 -5.39
N ALA A 220 20.00 -0.64 -5.55
CA ALA A 220 19.21 -1.38 -6.51
C ALA A 220 18.80 -2.78 -6.00
N ALA A 221 17.70 -3.29 -6.53
CA ALA A 221 17.27 -4.67 -6.39
C ALA A 221 17.76 -5.50 -7.59
N LEU A 222 18.42 -6.62 -7.32
CA LEU A 222 18.76 -7.63 -8.32
C LEU A 222 17.55 -8.53 -8.61
N SER A 223 17.39 -9.00 -9.84
CA SER A 223 16.48 -10.09 -10.11
C SER A 223 16.78 -11.28 -9.18
N THR A 224 15.79 -12.10 -8.86
CA THR A 224 15.99 -13.26 -7.96
C THR A 224 16.98 -14.26 -8.55
N ILE A 225 17.02 -14.38 -9.87
CA ILE A 225 17.95 -15.25 -10.61
C ILE A 225 19.36 -14.70 -10.54
N ASP A 226 19.55 -13.41 -10.83
CA ASP A 226 20.88 -12.79 -10.84
C ASP A 226 21.44 -12.61 -9.43
N ALA A 227 20.58 -12.39 -8.43
CA ALA A 227 20.98 -12.45 -7.03
C ALA A 227 21.54 -13.83 -6.63
N ALA A 228 20.88 -14.91 -7.08
CA ALA A 228 21.39 -16.25 -6.86
C ALA A 228 22.71 -16.52 -7.60
N GLN A 229 22.88 -15.94 -8.80
CA GLN A 229 24.13 -16.01 -9.54
C GLN A 229 25.26 -15.23 -8.85
N LEU A 230 25.01 -14.00 -8.45
CA LEU A 230 25.99 -13.18 -7.72
C LEU A 230 26.41 -13.86 -6.40
N ALA A 231 25.47 -14.45 -5.67
CA ALA A 231 25.76 -15.16 -4.44
C ALA A 231 26.72 -16.35 -4.66
N ARG A 232 26.60 -17.09 -5.79
CA ARG A 232 27.52 -18.16 -6.15
C ARG A 232 28.91 -17.63 -6.53
N LEU A 233 28.96 -16.53 -7.27
CA LEU A 233 30.22 -15.91 -7.66
C LEU A 233 31.01 -15.38 -6.46
N VAL A 234 30.33 -14.70 -5.51
CA VAL A 234 30.94 -14.25 -4.25
C VAL A 234 31.43 -15.43 -3.38
N ALA A 235 30.72 -16.57 -3.43
CA ALA A 235 31.19 -17.76 -2.73
C ALA A 235 32.40 -18.43 -3.40
N LEU A 236 32.51 -18.32 -4.72
CA LEU A 236 33.65 -18.82 -5.51
C LEU A 236 34.88 -17.92 -5.35
N ASP A 237 34.67 -16.62 -5.42
CA ASP A 237 35.74 -15.59 -5.27
C ASP A 237 35.24 -14.47 -4.35
N PRO A 238 35.74 -14.39 -3.09
CA PRO A 238 35.39 -13.34 -2.15
C PRO A 238 35.77 -11.92 -2.61
N HIS A 239 36.64 -11.80 -3.63
CA HIS A 239 37.03 -10.51 -4.23
C HIS A 239 36.21 -10.16 -5.47
N THR A 240 35.08 -10.84 -5.71
CA THR A 240 34.13 -10.53 -6.79
C THR A 240 33.76 -9.05 -6.74
N ARG A 241 33.97 -8.36 -7.86
CA ARG A 241 33.67 -6.94 -8.03
C ARG A 241 32.46 -6.75 -8.93
N VAL A 242 31.67 -5.72 -8.62
CA VAL A 242 30.50 -5.30 -9.42
C VAL A 242 30.65 -3.82 -9.76
N ARG A 243 30.27 -3.48 -11.01
CA ARG A 243 29.93 -2.12 -11.43
C ARG A 243 28.42 -1.97 -11.35
N LEU A 244 27.94 -0.94 -10.66
CA LEU A 244 26.55 -0.53 -10.62
C LEU A 244 26.43 0.90 -11.14
N ALA A 245 25.66 1.12 -12.21
CA ALA A 245 25.42 2.42 -12.82
C ALA A 245 23.91 2.67 -12.86
N LEU A 246 23.46 3.73 -12.19
CA LEU A 246 22.07 4.13 -12.11
C LEU A 246 21.90 5.56 -12.66
N ASP A 247 21.04 5.74 -13.64
CA ASP A 247 20.58 7.04 -14.11
C ASP A 247 19.17 7.28 -13.55
N CYS A 248 19.11 7.81 -12.35
CA CYS A 248 17.88 8.10 -11.61
C CYS A 248 18.13 9.23 -10.62
N GLY A 249 17.05 9.81 -10.08
CA GLY A 249 17.18 10.85 -9.05
C GLY A 249 15.95 11.75 -8.96
N VAL A 250 15.98 12.70 -8.02
CA VAL A 250 14.92 13.69 -7.82
C VAL A 250 15.14 14.89 -8.73
N GLU A 251 14.07 15.31 -9.44
CA GLU A 251 14.06 16.45 -10.39
C GLU A 251 12.98 17.48 -10.01
N GLY A 252 13.20 18.20 -8.90
CA GLY A 252 12.24 19.21 -8.44
C GLY A 252 10.93 18.61 -7.96
N ASP A 253 9.87 19.42 -7.95
CA ASP A 253 8.52 19.02 -7.53
C ASP A 253 7.60 18.80 -8.74
N TYR A 254 6.60 17.94 -8.54
CA TYR A 254 5.52 17.68 -9.49
C TYR A 254 4.19 17.67 -8.77
N THR A 255 3.12 18.13 -9.45
CA THR A 255 1.77 18.08 -8.91
C THR A 255 0.91 17.15 -9.76
N SER A 256 0.55 16.00 -9.20
CA SER A 256 -0.45 15.07 -9.70
C SER A 256 -1.81 15.33 -9.04
N GLN A 257 -2.75 14.41 -9.17
CA GLN A 257 -4.12 14.57 -8.65
C GLN A 257 -4.62 13.26 -8.03
N ASN A 258 -5.19 13.33 -6.83
CA ASN A 258 -6.19 12.33 -6.44
C ASN A 258 -7.40 12.47 -7.34
N VAL A 259 -7.92 11.38 -7.89
CA VAL A 259 -9.15 11.39 -8.69
C VAL A 259 -10.27 10.77 -7.88
N ILE A 260 -11.34 11.53 -7.69
CA ILE A 260 -12.42 11.17 -6.77
C ILE A 260 -13.73 11.03 -7.54
N GLY A 261 -14.38 9.87 -7.34
CA GLY A 261 -15.73 9.61 -7.82
C GLY A 261 -16.70 9.44 -6.66
N GLU A 262 -17.88 10.01 -6.77
CA GLU A 262 -18.90 9.94 -5.72
C GLU A 262 -20.24 9.44 -6.27
N ILE A 263 -20.85 8.50 -5.54
CA ILE A 263 -22.26 8.14 -5.67
C ILE A 263 -22.98 8.78 -4.49
N THR A 264 -23.80 9.78 -4.80
CA THR A 264 -24.43 10.61 -3.80
C THR A 264 -25.46 9.83 -2.99
N GLY A 265 -25.32 9.86 -1.67
CA GLY A 265 -26.27 9.24 -0.75
C GLY A 265 -27.66 9.87 -0.81
N ARG A 266 -28.67 9.15 -0.33
CA ARG A 266 -30.07 9.61 -0.31
C ARG A 266 -30.63 9.65 1.11
N GLY A 267 -31.45 10.66 1.38
CA GLY A 267 -32.12 10.79 2.69
C GLY A 267 -31.23 11.50 3.75
N PRO A 268 -31.50 11.24 5.03
CA PRO A 268 -30.90 12.01 6.13
C PRO A 268 -29.41 11.73 6.35
N ARG A 269 -28.89 10.62 5.79
CA ARG A 269 -27.49 10.20 5.96
C ARG A 269 -26.61 10.50 4.74
N LYS A 270 -27.06 11.30 3.80
CA LYS A 270 -26.34 11.60 2.55
C LYS A 270 -24.99 12.29 2.76
N ASP A 271 -24.83 12.97 3.90
CA ASP A 271 -23.59 13.67 4.23
C ASP A 271 -22.56 12.76 4.98
N GLU A 272 -22.96 11.54 5.35
CA GLU A 272 -22.08 10.51 5.86
C GLU A 272 -21.40 9.81 4.68
N VAL A 273 -20.10 9.54 4.79
CA VAL A 273 -19.26 8.99 3.72
C VAL A 273 -18.79 7.59 4.08
N VAL A 274 -18.92 6.68 3.13
CA VAL A 274 -18.15 5.43 3.08
C VAL A 274 -17.12 5.60 1.98
N LEU A 275 -15.84 5.59 2.37
CA LEU A 275 -14.72 5.77 1.46
C LEU A 275 -14.11 4.42 1.11
N MET A 276 -13.86 4.20 -0.18
CA MET A 276 -13.08 3.09 -0.69
C MET A 276 -11.99 3.65 -1.60
N GLY A 277 -10.85 2.97 -1.68
CA GLY A 277 -9.75 3.45 -2.49
C GLY A 277 -8.83 2.36 -3.03
N GLY A 278 -7.90 2.80 -3.82
CA GLY A 278 -6.73 2.15 -4.33
C GLY A 278 -5.85 3.23 -4.96
N HIS A 279 -4.55 2.98 -5.11
CA HIS A 279 -3.67 4.01 -5.67
C HIS A 279 -3.54 3.91 -7.20
N LEU A 280 -3.40 5.08 -7.81
CA LEU A 280 -3.42 5.20 -9.26
C LEU A 280 -2.04 5.02 -9.90
N ASP A 281 -0.99 5.38 -9.21
CA ASP A 281 0.38 5.21 -9.69
C ASP A 281 0.84 3.73 -9.61
N SER A 282 1.98 3.44 -10.17
CA SER A 282 2.64 2.12 -10.07
C SER A 282 4.13 2.28 -10.28
N TRP A 283 4.92 1.30 -9.83
CA TRP A 283 6.29 1.19 -10.30
C TRP A 283 6.33 0.87 -11.80
N ASP A 284 7.34 1.44 -12.49
CA ASP A 284 7.49 1.39 -13.94
C ASP A 284 8.12 0.12 -14.54
N PRO A 285 8.72 -0.84 -13.79
CA PRO A 285 9.12 -2.11 -14.39
C PRO A 285 7.97 -3.01 -14.85
N GLY A 286 6.76 -2.76 -14.36
CA GLY A 286 5.54 -3.49 -14.73
C GLY A 286 4.38 -2.57 -15.03
N THR A 287 3.25 -3.14 -15.46
CA THR A 287 2.02 -2.37 -15.74
C THR A 287 1.20 -2.04 -14.49
N GLY A 288 1.65 -2.47 -13.29
CA GLY A 288 0.92 -2.26 -12.05
C GLY A 288 -0.49 -2.86 -12.06
N ALA A 289 -0.61 -4.12 -12.51
CA ALA A 289 -1.91 -4.79 -12.60
C ALA A 289 -2.43 -5.20 -11.23
N ILE A 290 -1.53 -5.73 -10.38
CA ILE A 290 -1.85 -6.17 -9.01
C ILE A 290 -1.68 -4.99 -8.06
N ASP A 291 -0.63 -4.21 -8.24
CA ASP A 291 -0.22 -3.09 -7.42
C ASP A 291 -0.23 -1.79 -8.28
N ASP A 292 -1.33 -0.97 -8.30
CA ASP A 292 -2.61 -1.27 -7.65
C ASP A 292 -3.81 -1.04 -8.59
N ALA A 293 -3.70 -1.40 -9.89
CA ALA A 293 -4.86 -1.38 -10.75
C ALA A 293 -5.99 -2.30 -10.23
N ALA A 294 -5.64 -3.37 -9.49
CA ALA A 294 -6.61 -4.28 -8.88
C ALA A 294 -7.47 -3.55 -7.84
N GLY A 295 -6.87 -2.82 -6.91
CA GLY A 295 -7.60 -2.06 -5.90
C GLY A 295 -8.43 -0.93 -6.48
N VAL A 296 -7.90 -0.20 -7.45
CA VAL A 296 -8.67 0.80 -8.23
C VAL A 296 -9.88 0.13 -8.88
N GLY A 297 -9.69 -1.04 -9.52
CA GLY A 297 -10.75 -1.80 -10.18
C GLY A 297 -11.82 -2.31 -9.22
N ILE A 298 -11.40 -2.89 -8.10
CA ILE A 298 -12.28 -3.38 -7.03
C ILE A 298 -13.13 -2.22 -6.48
N SER A 299 -12.50 -1.11 -6.12
CA SER A 299 -13.16 0.04 -5.51
C SER A 299 -14.13 0.72 -6.47
N MET A 300 -13.73 0.93 -7.74
CA MET A 300 -14.61 1.50 -8.77
C MET A 300 -15.81 0.58 -9.06
N ALA A 301 -15.59 -0.74 -9.16
CA ALA A 301 -16.67 -1.69 -9.41
C ALA A 301 -17.63 -1.77 -8.23
N ALA A 302 -17.13 -1.80 -6.99
CA ALA A 302 -17.96 -1.84 -5.79
C ALA A 302 -18.89 -0.62 -5.71
N GLY A 303 -18.37 0.59 -5.96
CA GLY A 303 -19.19 1.79 -6.02
C GLY A 303 -20.27 1.72 -7.11
N ALA A 304 -19.90 1.31 -8.33
CA ALA A 304 -20.85 1.17 -9.43
C ALA A 304 -21.96 0.14 -9.14
N LEU A 305 -21.62 -0.99 -8.51
CA LEU A 305 -22.58 -2.03 -8.10
C LEU A 305 -23.56 -1.55 -7.04
N LEU A 306 -23.12 -0.63 -6.16
CA LEU A 306 -23.96 -0.08 -5.09
C LEU A 306 -24.93 1.01 -5.58
N LYS A 307 -24.63 1.69 -6.68
CA LYS A 307 -25.46 2.80 -7.18
C LYS A 307 -26.94 2.44 -7.39
N PRO A 308 -27.31 1.31 -8.03
CA PRO A 308 -28.71 0.95 -8.23
C PRO A 308 -29.46 0.65 -6.94
N LEU A 309 -28.76 0.42 -5.83
CA LEU A 309 -29.36 0.19 -4.51
C LEU A 309 -29.76 1.47 -3.79
N HIS A 310 -29.45 2.63 -4.38
CA HIS A 310 -29.73 3.94 -3.81
C HIS A 310 -29.23 4.07 -2.37
N PRO A 311 -27.91 4.01 -2.12
CA PRO A 311 -27.35 4.02 -0.78
C PRO A 311 -27.79 5.27 -0.01
N GLN A 312 -28.01 5.13 1.30
CA GLN A 312 -28.36 6.25 2.16
C GLN A 312 -27.14 7.15 2.41
N ARG A 313 -25.94 6.54 2.53
CA ARG A 313 -24.66 7.23 2.66
C ARG A 313 -24.05 7.47 1.31
N THR A 314 -23.28 8.53 1.20
CA THR A 314 -22.43 8.77 0.03
C THR A 314 -21.33 7.73 -0.03
N ILE A 315 -21.18 7.11 -1.19
CA ILE A 315 -20.05 6.22 -1.49
C ILE A 315 -19.01 7.04 -2.24
N ARG A 316 -17.85 7.22 -1.65
CA ARG A 316 -16.73 7.94 -2.23
C ARG A 316 -15.64 6.94 -2.60
N VAL A 317 -15.19 6.99 -3.84
CA VAL A 317 -14.06 6.18 -4.32
C VAL A 317 -12.93 7.11 -4.71
N VAL A 318 -11.75 6.85 -4.20
CA VAL A 318 -10.54 7.65 -4.47
C VAL A 318 -9.52 6.77 -5.16
N ALA A 319 -9.04 7.22 -6.32
CA ALA A 319 -7.82 6.75 -6.94
C ALA A 319 -6.70 7.68 -6.48
N PHE A 320 -5.92 7.24 -5.49
CA PHE A 320 -4.90 8.04 -4.82
C PHE A 320 -3.67 8.23 -5.70
N ALA A 321 -3.02 9.38 -5.56
CA ALA A 321 -1.80 9.70 -6.31
C ALA A 321 -0.56 9.45 -5.47
N ASN A 322 0.47 8.82 -6.09
CA ASN A 322 1.79 8.65 -5.50
C ASN A 322 1.79 8.02 -4.09
N GLU A 323 1.14 6.87 -3.99
CA GLU A 323 1.23 5.98 -2.85
C GLU A 323 2.64 5.47 -2.67
N GLU A 324 3.18 4.88 -3.75
CA GLU A 324 4.42 4.10 -3.84
C GLU A 324 5.67 4.82 -3.29
N ARG A 325 5.64 6.14 -3.28
CA ARG A 325 6.77 6.93 -2.77
C ARG A 325 6.50 7.60 -1.43
N GLY A 326 5.42 7.24 -0.75
CA GLY A 326 5.17 7.62 0.62
C GLY A 326 3.79 8.19 0.92
N LEU A 327 2.73 7.63 0.37
CA LEU A 327 1.33 7.95 0.68
C LEU A 327 1.00 9.44 0.45
N PHE A 328 1.51 10.05 -0.63
CA PHE A 328 1.31 11.48 -0.84
C PHE A 328 -0.17 11.80 -1.07
N GLY A 329 -0.88 10.94 -1.83
CA GLY A 329 -2.31 11.07 -2.08
C GLY A 329 -3.14 10.97 -0.81
N GLY A 330 -2.92 9.94 -0.01
CA GLY A 330 -3.62 9.74 1.26
C GLY A 330 -3.36 10.86 2.27
N LYS A 331 -2.12 11.34 2.35
CA LYS A 331 -1.76 12.48 3.22
C LYS A 331 -2.45 13.76 2.77
N ALA A 332 -2.47 14.04 1.46
CA ALA A 332 -3.14 15.22 0.91
C ALA A 332 -4.66 15.15 1.15
N TYR A 333 -5.27 13.97 0.90
CA TYR A 333 -6.68 13.74 1.18
C TYR A 333 -7.01 13.95 2.66
N ALA A 334 -6.26 13.34 3.57
CA ALA A 334 -6.46 13.49 5.00
C ALA A 334 -6.34 14.96 5.46
N ALA A 335 -5.39 15.70 4.91
CA ALA A 335 -5.23 17.13 5.23
C ALA A 335 -6.41 17.97 4.72
N ALA A 336 -6.87 17.73 3.49
CA ALA A 336 -8.00 18.43 2.89
C ALA A 336 -9.33 18.17 3.63
N HIS A 337 -9.49 16.94 4.15
CA HIS A 337 -10.72 16.46 4.79
C HIS A 337 -10.63 16.35 6.32
N ALA A 338 -9.59 16.92 6.95
CA ALA A 338 -9.37 16.85 8.40
C ALA A 338 -10.60 17.34 9.22
N ASN A 339 -11.27 18.36 8.75
CA ASN A 339 -12.48 18.91 9.40
C ASN A 339 -13.76 18.07 9.12
N GLU A 340 -13.66 17.05 8.28
CA GLU A 340 -14.77 16.19 7.87
C GLU A 340 -14.60 14.74 8.33
N VAL A 341 -13.60 14.44 9.15
CA VAL A 341 -13.29 13.06 9.60
C VAL A 341 -14.53 12.40 10.21
N ALA A 342 -15.31 13.11 11.01
CA ALA A 342 -16.54 12.59 11.62
C ALA A 342 -17.62 12.17 10.60
N LYS A 343 -17.55 12.67 9.36
CA LYS A 343 -18.44 12.22 8.27
C LYS A 343 -18.01 10.89 7.67
N HIS A 344 -16.72 10.54 7.75
CA HIS A 344 -16.17 9.27 7.24
C HIS A 344 -16.54 8.13 8.20
N GLN A 345 -17.65 7.46 7.91
CA GLN A 345 -18.18 6.38 8.75
C GLN A 345 -17.39 5.09 8.62
N LEU A 346 -16.77 4.88 7.46
CA LEU A 346 -15.89 3.77 7.17
C LEU A 346 -14.91 4.18 6.08
N VAL A 347 -13.65 3.81 6.24
CA VAL A 347 -12.63 3.93 5.21
C VAL A 347 -11.99 2.57 4.97
N SER A 348 -11.74 2.23 3.71
CA SER A 348 -11.12 0.96 3.31
C SER A 348 -10.32 1.16 2.04
N GLU A 349 -9.25 0.42 1.91
CA GLU A 349 -8.45 0.37 0.70
C GLU A 349 -8.16 -1.07 0.31
N SER A 350 -7.99 -1.29 -0.98
CA SER A 350 -7.53 -2.57 -1.52
C SER A 350 -6.19 -2.35 -2.18
N ASP A 351 -5.09 -2.69 -1.49
CA ASP A 351 -3.72 -2.44 -1.93
C ASP A 351 -2.77 -3.62 -1.63
N PHE A 352 -3.31 -4.79 -1.30
CA PHE A 352 -2.49 -5.94 -0.91
C PHE A 352 -2.51 -7.08 -1.93
N GLY A 353 -2.72 -6.74 -3.20
CA GLY A 353 -2.72 -7.68 -4.30
C GLY A 353 -4.12 -8.17 -4.70
N ALA A 354 -4.17 -9.19 -5.53
CA ALA A 354 -5.39 -9.77 -6.08
C ALA A 354 -5.61 -11.23 -5.65
N GLY A 355 -5.01 -11.63 -4.53
CA GLY A 355 -5.19 -12.95 -3.93
C GLY A 355 -6.58 -13.13 -3.35
N ARG A 356 -6.93 -14.37 -2.97
CA ARG A 356 -8.19 -14.64 -2.31
C ARG A 356 -8.25 -13.94 -0.96
N ILE A 357 -9.28 -13.15 -0.73
CA ILE A 357 -9.53 -12.54 0.58
C ILE A 357 -9.91 -13.64 1.58
N TYR A 358 -9.31 -13.63 2.76
CA TYR A 358 -9.54 -14.62 3.81
C TYR A 358 -9.90 -14.03 5.17
N SER A 359 -9.54 -12.77 5.42
CA SER A 359 -9.92 -12.12 6.67
C SER A 359 -10.55 -10.75 6.46
N PHE A 360 -11.38 -10.37 7.42
CA PHE A 360 -11.96 -9.05 7.59
C PHE A 360 -11.65 -8.57 9.00
N ASN A 361 -11.16 -7.35 9.12
CA ASN A 361 -10.89 -6.73 10.40
C ASN A 361 -11.27 -5.24 10.41
N THR A 362 -11.47 -4.64 11.59
CA THR A 362 -11.90 -3.25 11.75
C THR A 362 -11.60 -2.74 13.16
N ASN A 363 -11.39 -1.43 13.29
CA ASN A 363 -11.34 -0.75 14.59
C ASN A 363 -12.69 -0.21 15.05
N ALA A 364 -13.80 -0.72 14.51
CA ALA A 364 -15.11 -0.26 14.90
C ALA A 364 -15.30 -0.34 16.43
N PRO A 365 -15.98 0.65 17.05
CA PRO A 365 -16.14 0.69 18.51
C PRO A 365 -16.99 -0.49 19.02
N ASP A 366 -16.88 -0.79 20.32
CA ASP A 366 -17.62 -1.89 20.96
C ASP A 366 -19.13 -1.81 20.73
N SER A 367 -19.69 -0.61 20.63
CA SER A 367 -21.11 -0.40 20.32
C SER A 367 -21.50 -0.92 18.92
N ALA A 368 -20.55 -1.09 18.00
CA ALA A 368 -20.76 -1.61 16.66
C ALA A 368 -20.49 -3.13 16.53
N LYS A 369 -20.02 -3.81 17.58
CA LYS A 369 -19.77 -5.27 17.57
C LYS A 369 -20.94 -6.09 16.99
N PRO A 370 -22.21 -5.82 17.31
CA PRO A 370 -23.31 -6.58 16.69
C PRO A 370 -23.38 -6.39 15.17
N ALA A 371 -23.13 -5.19 14.66
CA ALA A 371 -23.08 -4.94 13.23
C ALA A 371 -21.88 -5.64 12.57
N VAL A 372 -20.71 -5.65 13.22
CA VAL A 372 -19.51 -6.37 12.75
C VAL A 372 -19.78 -7.87 12.69
N ALA A 373 -20.44 -8.45 13.69
CA ALA A 373 -20.85 -9.87 13.66
C ALA A 373 -21.79 -10.18 12.49
N GLN A 374 -22.76 -9.30 12.20
CA GLN A 374 -23.65 -9.44 11.05
C GLN A 374 -22.90 -9.38 9.71
N ILE A 375 -21.86 -8.53 9.60
CA ILE A 375 -20.98 -8.47 8.42
C ILE A 375 -20.17 -9.77 8.31
N ALA A 376 -19.59 -10.25 9.42
CA ALA A 376 -18.86 -11.51 9.45
C ALA A 376 -19.73 -12.69 8.97
N ASP A 377 -20.97 -12.80 9.44
CA ASP A 377 -21.91 -13.83 8.99
C ASP A 377 -22.22 -13.73 7.49
N ALA A 378 -22.34 -12.52 6.95
CA ALA A 378 -22.54 -12.28 5.52
C ALA A 378 -21.32 -12.68 4.67
N LEU A 379 -20.11 -12.62 5.22
CA LEU A 379 -18.85 -12.95 4.55
C LEU A 379 -18.47 -14.45 4.65
N LYS A 380 -18.99 -15.18 5.63
CA LYS A 380 -18.72 -16.62 5.82
C LYS A 380 -18.88 -17.48 4.56
N PRO A 381 -19.93 -17.32 3.71
CA PRO A 381 -20.05 -18.11 2.50
C PRO A 381 -18.91 -17.91 1.48
N LEU A 382 -18.14 -16.81 1.61
CA LEU A 382 -16.95 -16.55 0.81
C LEU A 382 -15.67 -17.12 1.44
N GLY A 383 -15.76 -17.70 2.66
CA GLY A 383 -14.63 -18.19 3.43
C GLY A 383 -13.78 -17.07 4.02
N ILE A 384 -14.41 -15.90 4.30
CA ILE A 384 -13.77 -14.75 4.93
C ILE A 384 -14.17 -14.77 6.42
N GLU A 385 -13.16 -14.68 7.28
CA GLU A 385 -13.32 -14.74 8.74
C GLU A 385 -12.88 -13.42 9.38
N VAL A 386 -13.39 -13.12 10.58
CA VAL A 386 -12.83 -12.04 11.40
C VAL A 386 -11.66 -12.62 12.19
N ILE A 387 -10.46 -12.07 11.99
CA ILE A 387 -9.25 -12.52 12.69
C ILE A 387 -8.67 -11.32 13.44
N ASP A 388 -8.78 -11.37 14.77
CA ASP A 388 -8.28 -10.30 15.63
C ASP A 388 -6.77 -10.08 15.43
N GLY A 389 -6.39 -8.83 15.26
CA GLY A 389 -4.99 -8.42 15.10
C GLY A 389 -4.42 -8.57 13.68
N GLU A 390 -5.19 -9.04 12.72
CA GLU A 390 -4.82 -9.02 11.31
C GLU A 390 -5.34 -7.76 10.59
N GLY A 391 -4.50 -7.20 9.69
CA GLY A 391 -4.81 -6.00 8.93
C GLY A 391 -4.75 -4.70 9.75
N GLY A 392 -4.98 -3.60 9.07
CA GLY A 392 -4.92 -2.25 9.64
C GLY A 392 -5.44 -1.22 8.66
N PRO A 393 -5.45 0.05 9.02
CA PRO A 393 -5.76 1.14 8.11
C PRO A 393 -4.51 1.42 7.27
N GLU A 394 -4.21 0.51 6.39
CA GLU A 394 -2.98 0.48 5.62
C GLU A 394 -3.08 1.44 4.45
N SER A 395 -1.93 1.71 3.82
CA SER A 395 -1.80 2.53 2.63
C SER A 395 -2.44 3.94 2.75
N ASP A 396 -3.08 4.44 1.69
CA ASP A 396 -3.55 5.84 1.58
C ASP A 396 -4.75 6.18 2.49
N VAL A 397 -5.52 5.19 2.97
CA VAL A 397 -6.55 5.45 3.99
C VAL A 397 -5.99 5.54 5.41
N GLY A 398 -4.74 5.11 5.61
CA GLY A 398 -4.06 5.20 6.91
C GLY A 398 -4.00 6.62 7.49
N PRO A 399 -3.64 7.66 6.72
CA PRO A 399 -3.62 9.03 7.22
C PRO A 399 -4.96 9.52 7.79
N ILE A 400 -6.09 9.29 7.11
CA ILE A 400 -7.40 9.74 7.60
C ILE A 400 -7.92 8.85 8.75
N ALA A 401 -7.58 7.57 8.76
CA ALA A 401 -7.88 6.68 9.88
C ALA A 401 -7.17 7.11 11.16
N ARG A 402 -5.91 7.58 11.06
CA ARG A 402 -5.17 8.15 12.20
C ARG A 402 -5.80 9.44 12.76
N LEU A 403 -6.60 10.15 11.97
CA LEU A 403 -7.39 11.28 12.44
C LEU A 403 -8.70 10.88 13.13
N GLY A 404 -9.01 9.58 13.16
CA GLY A 404 -10.16 9.02 13.89
C GLY A 404 -11.27 8.42 13.02
N ALA A 405 -11.10 8.29 11.70
CA ALA A 405 -12.04 7.56 10.88
C ALA A 405 -12.02 6.05 11.22
N THR A 406 -13.20 5.42 11.26
CA THR A 406 -13.30 3.98 11.39
C THR A 406 -12.82 3.32 10.11
N TRP A 407 -11.94 2.31 10.23
CA TRP A 407 -11.44 1.58 9.09
C TRP A 407 -11.95 0.13 9.02
N ALA A 408 -11.95 -0.43 7.83
CA ALA A 408 -12.09 -1.86 7.57
C ALA A 408 -10.96 -2.31 6.64
N SER A 409 -10.41 -3.49 6.93
CA SER A 409 -9.35 -4.13 6.15
C SER A 409 -9.80 -5.52 5.70
N LEU A 410 -9.39 -5.90 4.51
CA LEU A 410 -9.62 -7.20 3.90
C LEU A 410 -8.28 -7.79 3.51
N SER A 411 -7.78 -8.78 4.28
CA SER A 411 -6.47 -9.38 4.01
C SER A 411 -6.53 -10.40 2.88
N HIS A 412 -5.57 -10.31 1.96
CA HIS A 412 -5.41 -11.20 0.83
C HIS A 412 -4.43 -12.33 1.15
N ASP A 413 -4.63 -13.51 0.54
CA ASP A 413 -3.71 -14.64 0.66
C ASP A 413 -2.41 -14.34 -0.10
N GLY A 414 -1.32 -14.14 0.65
CA GLY A 414 0.02 -13.80 0.14
C GLY A 414 0.86 -15.00 -0.30
N THR A 415 0.29 -16.22 -0.36
CA THR A 415 1.07 -17.43 -0.73
C THR A 415 1.27 -17.60 -2.24
N ARG A 416 0.66 -16.76 -3.06
CA ARG A 416 0.73 -16.83 -4.53
C ARG A 416 1.32 -15.60 -5.12
#